data_fb01584c874c0261c04e05417f4fb107
#
_entry.id   fb01584c874c0261c04e05417f4fb107
#
_cell.length_a   1.000
_cell.length_b   1.000
_cell.length_c   1.000
_cell.angle_alpha   90.00
_cell.angle_beta   90.00
_cell.angle_gamma   90.00
#
_symmetry.space_group_name_H-M   'P 1'
#
loop_
_entity.id
_entity.type
_entity.pdbx_description
1 polymer ?
#
loop_
_entity_poly.entity_id
_entity_poly.type
_entity_poly.pdbx_seq_one_letter_code
_entity_poly.pdbx_strand_id
1 'polypeptide(L)'
;GEVQGQFDSQMSIGASWGTSNIDDDLVAANNGGNANALNSDDNRLNFDKGETFSKIFKGIHDLSLQYGDTGVFLRGKYWYDFELKDEHRNLYDISDDNRKVGAQSSGVQLLDAFVYHSFSIGDKPGSIRAGKQVVSWGESTFIQNGINSINPIDVAAFRRPGAEVKEGLIPVNMLYLSQSLTDNL
;
A
#
# COMPACT_ATOMS: atom_id res chain seq x y z
N GLY A 1 14.73 32.78 -8.34
CA GLY A 1 14.66 31.30 -8.45
C GLY A 1 13.39 30.90 -9.20
N GLU A 2 13.45 29.81 -9.91
CA GLU A 2 12.29 29.24 -10.60
C GLU A 2 11.76 28.06 -9.82
N VAL A 3 10.45 27.84 -9.87
CA VAL A 3 9.82 26.63 -9.34
C VAL A 3 10.05 25.51 -10.34
N GLN A 4 10.60 24.41 -9.88
CA GLN A 4 10.74 23.18 -10.65
C GLN A 4 9.66 22.20 -10.21
N GLY A 5 8.99 21.55 -11.17
CA GLY A 5 7.94 20.56 -10.91
C GLY A 5 8.20 19.27 -11.67
N GLN A 6 7.94 18.15 -11.02
CA GLN A 6 7.96 16.81 -11.63
C GLN A 6 6.67 16.12 -11.28
N PHE A 7 6.04 15.49 -12.26
CA PHE A 7 4.84 14.68 -12.08
C PHE A 7 5.03 13.31 -12.72
N ASP A 8 5.01 12.28 -11.91
CA ASP A 8 5.14 10.89 -12.33
C ASP A 8 3.83 10.16 -12.13
N SER A 9 3.48 9.31 -13.10
CA SER A 9 2.24 8.53 -13.08
C SER A 9 2.52 7.09 -13.44
N GLN A 10 1.97 6.18 -12.65
CA GLN A 10 1.98 4.76 -12.94
C GLN A 10 0.56 4.23 -12.86
N MET A 11 0.12 3.57 -13.93
CA MET A 11 -1.17 2.91 -14.01
C MET A 11 -0.97 1.43 -14.28
N SER A 12 -1.79 0.58 -13.69
CA SER A 12 -1.72 -0.86 -13.87
C SER A 12 -3.09 -1.50 -13.90
N ILE A 13 -3.19 -2.57 -14.67
CA ILE A 13 -4.31 -3.49 -14.70
C ILE A 13 -3.78 -4.87 -14.31
N GLY A 14 -4.50 -5.56 -13.43
CA GLY A 14 -4.11 -6.89 -13.00
C GLY A 14 -5.31 -7.77 -12.71
N ALA A 15 -5.09 -9.08 -12.75
CA ALA A 15 -6.09 -10.06 -12.38
C ALA A 15 -5.44 -11.26 -11.66
N SER A 16 -6.22 -11.93 -10.82
CA SER A 16 -5.81 -13.13 -10.10
C SER A 16 -6.89 -14.20 -10.21
N TRP A 17 -6.47 -15.46 -10.37
CA TRP A 17 -7.35 -16.62 -10.59
C TRP A 17 -7.13 -17.68 -9.52
N GLY A 18 -8.21 -18.38 -9.15
CA GLY A 18 -8.14 -19.62 -8.39
C GLY A 18 -7.58 -20.76 -9.25
N THR A 19 -6.49 -21.38 -8.81
CA THR A 19 -5.84 -22.48 -9.57
C THR A 19 -6.15 -23.87 -9.04
N SER A 20 -6.73 -23.97 -7.84
CA SER A 20 -7.07 -25.23 -7.18
C SER A 20 -8.50 -25.21 -6.65
N ASN A 21 -9.12 -26.39 -6.53
CA ASN A 21 -10.35 -26.53 -5.76
C ASN A 21 -10.10 -26.17 -4.29
N ILE A 22 -11.19 -25.88 -3.59
CA ILE A 22 -11.17 -25.71 -2.14
C ILE A 22 -10.89 -27.07 -1.50
N ASP A 23 -10.14 -27.07 -0.40
CA ASP A 23 -9.93 -28.23 0.43
C ASP A 23 -11.04 -28.27 1.49
N ASP A 24 -11.83 -29.34 1.50
CA ASP A 24 -12.97 -29.50 2.42
C ASP A 24 -12.55 -29.49 3.90
N ASP A 25 -11.31 -29.83 4.20
CA ASP A 25 -10.75 -29.75 5.56
C ASP A 25 -10.54 -28.30 6.04
N LEU A 26 -10.56 -27.32 5.13
CA LEU A 26 -10.47 -25.90 5.43
C LEU A 26 -11.83 -25.18 5.45
N VAL A 27 -12.90 -25.88 5.08
CA VAL A 27 -14.27 -25.35 5.05
C VAL A 27 -15.05 -25.80 6.30
N ALA A 28 -15.78 -24.87 6.92
CA ALA A 28 -16.59 -25.20 8.10
C ALA A 28 -17.69 -26.23 7.79
N ALA A 29 -17.99 -27.10 8.76
CA ALA A 29 -19.00 -28.16 8.60
C ALA A 29 -20.40 -27.61 8.28
N ASN A 30 -20.78 -26.44 8.79
CA ASN A 30 -22.04 -25.77 8.48
C ASN A 30 -22.13 -25.25 7.01
N ASN A 31 -21.01 -25.15 6.32
CA ASN A 31 -20.92 -24.79 4.89
C ASN A 31 -20.53 -25.98 4.02
N GLY A 32 -20.65 -27.22 4.55
CA GLY A 32 -20.45 -28.46 3.81
C GLY A 32 -19.04 -29.03 3.84
N GLY A 33 -18.13 -28.47 4.63
CA GLY A 33 -16.77 -28.96 4.81
C GLY A 33 -16.56 -29.83 6.06
N ASN A 34 -15.31 -30.12 6.36
CA ASN A 34 -14.88 -30.99 7.48
C ASN A 34 -14.18 -30.22 8.61
N ALA A 35 -13.96 -28.91 8.47
CA ALA A 35 -13.26 -28.12 9.48
C ALA A 35 -14.09 -27.99 10.77
N ASN A 36 -13.44 -28.24 11.93
CA ASN A 36 -14.09 -28.14 13.25
C ASN A 36 -14.13 -26.70 13.79
N ALA A 37 -13.54 -25.73 13.10
CA ALA A 37 -13.45 -24.34 13.55
C ALA A 37 -14.41 -23.45 12.77
N LEU A 38 -15.04 -22.47 13.46
CA LEU A 38 -15.84 -21.43 12.83
C LEU A 38 -14.96 -20.39 12.07
N ASN A 39 -13.66 -20.38 12.31
CA ASN A 39 -12.65 -19.54 11.65
C ASN A 39 -11.96 -20.25 10.48
N SER A 40 -12.71 -20.93 9.65
CA SER A 40 -12.23 -21.63 8.48
C SER A 40 -12.10 -20.71 7.27
N ASP A 41 -11.58 -21.22 6.16
CA ASP A 41 -11.35 -20.47 4.92
C ASP A 41 -12.60 -20.42 4.01
N ASP A 42 -13.79 -20.28 4.60
CA ASP A 42 -15.07 -20.30 3.90
C ASP A 42 -15.19 -19.21 2.83
N ASN A 43 -14.40 -18.15 2.95
CA ASN A 43 -14.39 -17.09 1.95
C ASN A 43 -13.96 -17.57 0.55
N ARG A 44 -13.21 -18.68 0.48
CA ARG A 44 -12.85 -19.32 -0.80
C ARG A 44 -14.04 -19.95 -1.51
N LEU A 45 -15.14 -20.24 -0.81
CA LEU A 45 -16.40 -20.69 -1.43
C LEU A 45 -17.04 -19.64 -2.36
N ASN A 46 -16.57 -18.40 -2.29
CA ASN A 46 -16.99 -17.32 -3.19
C ASN A 46 -16.35 -17.40 -4.58
N PHE A 47 -15.31 -18.23 -4.77
CA PHE A 47 -14.51 -18.27 -5.99
C PHE A 47 -14.19 -19.71 -6.38
N ASP A 48 -14.74 -20.19 -7.47
CA ASP A 48 -14.46 -21.51 -7.98
C ASP A 48 -13.08 -21.60 -8.65
N LYS A 49 -12.60 -22.82 -8.85
CA LYS A 49 -11.38 -23.05 -9.61
C LYS A 49 -11.53 -22.51 -11.04
N GLY A 50 -10.59 -21.68 -11.44
CA GLY A 50 -10.57 -21.02 -12.76
C GLY A 50 -11.26 -19.67 -12.78
N GLU A 51 -12.01 -19.31 -11.73
CA GLU A 51 -12.58 -17.98 -11.59
C GLU A 51 -11.56 -16.95 -11.12
N THR A 52 -11.80 -15.70 -11.49
CA THR A 52 -11.04 -14.57 -10.97
C THR A 52 -11.53 -14.21 -9.58
N PHE A 53 -10.60 -13.91 -8.67
CA PHE A 53 -10.91 -13.34 -7.37
C PHE A 53 -10.43 -11.88 -7.21
N SER A 54 -9.84 -11.31 -8.26
CA SER A 54 -9.50 -9.89 -8.37
C SER A 54 -9.33 -9.54 -9.84
N LYS A 55 -9.92 -8.43 -10.28
CA LYS A 55 -9.72 -7.75 -11.55
C LYS A 55 -9.58 -6.26 -11.27
N ILE A 56 -8.36 -5.79 -11.08
CA ILE A 56 -8.11 -4.47 -10.55
C ILE A 56 -7.51 -3.52 -11.59
N PHE A 57 -8.04 -2.30 -11.63
CA PHE A 57 -7.38 -1.13 -12.19
C PHE A 57 -6.90 -0.23 -11.07
N LYS A 58 -5.66 0.21 -11.12
CA LYS A 58 -5.08 1.10 -10.11
C LYS A 58 -4.12 2.11 -10.71
N GLY A 59 -3.97 3.23 -10.03
CA GLY A 59 -2.99 4.26 -10.36
C GLY A 59 -2.31 4.82 -9.13
N ILE A 60 -1.06 5.23 -9.29
CA ILE A 60 -0.28 5.96 -8.30
C ILE A 60 0.38 7.14 -8.99
N HIS A 61 0.34 8.31 -8.34
CA HIS A 61 0.85 9.56 -8.88
C HIS A 61 1.70 10.26 -7.85
N ASP A 62 2.85 10.73 -8.28
CA ASP A 62 3.81 11.49 -7.49
C ASP A 62 3.89 12.90 -8.07
N LEU A 63 3.79 13.90 -7.20
CA LEU A 63 4.04 15.31 -7.54
C LEU A 63 5.14 15.84 -6.63
N SER A 64 6.21 16.29 -7.23
CA SER A 64 7.30 17.00 -6.56
C SER A 64 7.38 18.44 -7.07
N LEU A 65 7.35 19.41 -6.16
CA LEU A 65 7.54 20.81 -6.45
C LEU A 65 8.73 21.31 -5.62
N GLN A 66 9.68 21.99 -6.25
CA GLN A 66 10.89 22.50 -5.60
C GLN A 66 11.14 23.97 -5.96
N TYR A 67 11.48 24.75 -4.96
CA TYR A 67 11.95 26.13 -5.08
C TYR A 67 13.21 26.32 -4.23
N GLY A 68 14.36 26.47 -4.88
CA GLY A 68 15.66 26.47 -4.20
C GLY A 68 15.86 25.19 -3.38
N ASP A 69 16.15 25.34 -2.10
CA ASP A 69 16.41 24.25 -1.17
C ASP A 69 15.15 23.70 -0.48
N THR A 70 13.97 24.24 -0.81
CA THR A 70 12.69 23.85 -0.21
C THR A 70 11.79 23.19 -1.26
N GLY A 71 11.09 22.14 -0.88
CA GLY A 71 10.13 21.50 -1.76
C GLY A 71 8.97 20.85 -1.03
N VAL A 72 8.00 20.40 -1.84
CA VAL A 72 6.82 19.66 -1.41
C VAL A 72 6.75 18.37 -2.21
N PHE A 73 6.43 17.29 -1.53
CA PHE A 73 6.18 16.00 -2.16
C PHE A 73 4.78 15.49 -1.80
N LEU A 74 4.03 15.09 -2.82
CA LEU A 74 2.71 14.48 -2.68
C LEU A 74 2.67 13.17 -3.45
N ARG A 75 2.09 12.14 -2.84
CA ARG A 75 1.80 10.85 -3.47
C ARG A 75 0.37 10.44 -3.20
N GLY A 76 -0.37 10.18 -4.27
CA GLY A 76 -1.74 9.69 -4.20
C GLY A 76 -1.89 8.37 -4.93
N LYS A 77 -2.79 7.51 -4.46
CA LYS A 77 -3.19 6.28 -5.14
C LYS A 77 -4.69 6.17 -5.24
N TYR A 78 -5.15 5.44 -6.24
CA TYR A 78 -6.54 4.98 -6.37
C TYR A 78 -6.58 3.57 -6.93
N TRP A 79 -7.68 2.87 -6.66
CA TRP A 79 -7.92 1.54 -7.19
C TRP A 79 -9.42 1.26 -7.32
N TYR A 80 -9.73 0.36 -8.23
CA TYR A 80 -11.06 -0.20 -8.40
C TYR A 80 -10.92 -1.67 -8.80
N ASP A 81 -11.43 -2.57 -7.96
CA ASP A 81 -11.47 -4.00 -8.24
C ASP A 81 -12.87 -4.37 -8.70
N PHE A 82 -13.03 -4.59 -10.00
CA PHE A 82 -14.30 -4.91 -10.65
C PHE A 82 -14.87 -6.22 -10.14
N GLU A 83 -14.02 -7.20 -9.83
CA GLU A 83 -14.45 -8.50 -9.36
C GLU A 83 -15.05 -8.43 -7.95
N LEU A 84 -14.41 -7.69 -7.06
CA LEU A 84 -14.86 -7.56 -5.67
C LEU A 84 -15.99 -6.54 -5.50
N LYS A 85 -16.12 -5.59 -6.42
CA LYS A 85 -17.07 -4.49 -6.31
C LYS A 85 -18.40 -4.76 -6.99
N ASP A 86 -18.37 -5.36 -8.19
CA ASP A 86 -19.50 -5.39 -9.11
C ASP A 86 -20.10 -6.80 -9.25
N GLU A 87 -19.36 -7.86 -8.91
CA GLU A 87 -19.80 -9.24 -9.11
C GLU A 87 -20.44 -9.84 -7.86
N HIS A 88 -21.53 -10.59 -8.06
CA HIS A 88 -22.13 -11.39 -6.99
C HIS A 88 -21.29 -12.62 -6.65
N ARG A 89 -21.36 -13.02 -5.39
CA ARG A 89 -20.59 -14.17 -4.87
C ARG A 89 -21.49 -15.35 -4.52
N ASN A 90 -20.94 -16.56 -4.64
CA ASN A 90 -21.69 -17.79 -4.41
C ASN A 90 -22.13 -17.93 -2.94
N LEU A 91 -21.29 -17.56 -2.00
CA LEU A 91 -21.57 -17.69 -0.56
C LEU A 91 -22.21 -16.41 0.02
N TYR A 92 -21.55 -15.26 -0.20
CA TYR A 92 -22.04 -13.92 0.19
C TYR A 92 -21.29 -12.83 -0.55
N ASP A 93 -21.99 -11.76 -0.85
CA ASP A 93 -21.40 -10.58 -1.50
C ASP A 93 -20.42 -9.86 -0.59
N ILE A 94 -19.37 -9.34 -1.20
CA ILE A 94 -18.33 -8.59 -0.47
C ILE A 94 -18.77 -7.15 -0.32
N SER A 95 -19.02 -6.72 0.93
CA SER A 95 -19.35 -5.34 1.26
C SER A 95 -18.12 -4.55 1.68
N ASP A 96 -18.04 -3.29 1.25
CA ASP A 96 -17.06 -2.31 1.72
C ASP A 96 -17.47 -1.60 3.02
N ASP A 97 -18.68 -1.88 3.53
CA ASP A 97 -19.22 -1.24 4.72
C ASP A 97 -18.36 -1.50 5.95
N ASN A 98 -18.10 -0.45 6.73
CA ASN A 98 -17.28 -0.47 7.94
C ASN A 98 -15.82 -0.90 7.73
N ARG A 99 -15.32 -0.97 6.49
CA ARG A 99 -13.92 -1.21 6.17
C ARG A 99 -13.14 0.11 6.10
N LYS A 100 -11.88 0.07 6.54
CA LYS A 100 -10.95 1.17 6.26
C LYS A 100 -10.72 1.28 4.75
N VAL A 101 -10.52 2.49 4.24
CA VAL A 101 -10.35 2.76 2.80
C VAL A 101 -9.33 1.79 2.16
N GLY A 102 -8.17 1.58 2.78
CA GLY A 102 -7.15 0.65 2.24
C GLY A 102 -7.60 -0.81 2.08
N ALA A 103 -8.65 -1.24 2.80
CA ALA A 103 -9.21 -2.59 2.73
C ALA A 103 -10.48 -2.70 1.86
N GLN A 104 -10.94 -1.61 1.26
CA GLN A 104 -12.12 -1.59 0.40
C GLN A 104 -11.78 -2.09 -1.01
N SER A 105 -12.81 -2.54 -1.72
CA SER A 105 -12.71 -3.00 -3.11
C SER A 105 -12.40 -1.85 -4.08
N SER A 106 -12.70 -0.61 -3.71
CA SER A 106 -12.33 0.60 -4.44
C SER A 106 -11.99 1.74 -3.48
N GLY A 107 -11.14 2.66 -3.91
CA GLY A 107 -10.81 3.80 -3.06
C GLY A 107 -9.80 4.76 -3.66
N VAL A 108 -9.68 5.90 -2.99
CA VAL A 108 -8.64 6.92 -3.25
C VAL A 108 -7.95 7.23 -1.93
N GLN A 109 -6.64 7.34 -1.94
CA GLN A 109 -5.86 7.55 -0.72
C GLN A 109 -4.67 8.48 -0.98
N LEU A 110 -4.52 9.52 -0.17
CA LEU A 110 -3.30 10.30 -0.10
C LEU A 110 -2.29 9.55 0.76
N LEU A 111 -1.20 9.13 0.16
CA LEU A 111 -0.07 8.47 0.82
C LEU A 111 0.85 9.52 1.42
N ASP A 112 1.89 9.90 0.70
CA ASP A 112 2.84 10.90 1.18
C ASP A 112 2.33 12.31 0.96
N ALA A 113 2.56 13.19 1.93
CA ALA A 113 2.30 14.62 1.85
C ALA A 113 3.22 15.35 2.84
N PHE A 114 4.38 15.81 2.39
CA PHE A 114 5.34 16.48 3.25
C PHE A 114 6.06 17.62 2.55
N VAL A 115 6.53 18.55 3.36
CA VAL A 115 7.46 19.62 2.96
C VAL A 115 8.87 19.21 3.40
N TYR A 116 9.85 19.52 2.58
CA TYR A 116 11.25 19.32 2.92
C TYR A 116 12.08 20.57 2.68
N HIS A 117 13.17 20.70 3.42
CA HIS A 117 14.16 21.75 3.25
C HIS A 117 15.55 21.16 3.46
N SER A 118 16.45 21.45 2.50
CA SER A 118 17.86 21.11 2.57
C SER A 118 18.62 22.30 3.11
N PHE A 119 19.56 22.07 4.03
CA PHE A 119 20.40 23.12 4.61
C PHE A 119 21.82 22.60 4.82
N SER A 120 22.73 23.49 5.18
CA SER A 120 24.10 23.10 5.56
C SER A 120 24.49 23.81 6.86
N ILE A 121 25.19 23.08 7.72
CA ILE A 121 25.85 23.65 8.91
C ILE A 121 27.36 23.58 8.66
N GLY A 122 27.95 24.76 8.37
CA GLY A 122 29.28 24.82 7.78
C GLY A 122 29.28 24.19 6.38
N ASP A 123 30.12 23.19 6.17
CA ASP A 123 30.21 22.41 4.92
C ASP A 123 29.42 21.07 4.97
N LYS A 124 28.73 20.78 6.08
CA LYS A 124 28.02 19.53 6.29
C LYS A 124 26.54 19.65 5.91
N PRO A 125 26.06 18.82 4.96
CA PRO A 125 24.67 18.85 4.52
C PRO A 125 23.72 18.31 5.59
N GLY A 126 22.53 18.89 5.64
CA GLY A 126 21.42 18.45 6.45
C GLY A 126 20.10 18.55 5.69
N SER A 127 19.09 17.87 6.18
CA SER A 127 17.73 17.96 5.66
C SER A 127 16.69 17.81 6.76
N ILE A 128 15.58 18.50 6.61
CA ILE A 128 14.40 18.39 7.45
C ILE A 128 13.20 18.08 6.58
N ARG A 129 12.34 17.19 7.05
CA ARG A 129 11.04 16.86 6.41
C ARG A 129 9.95 16.89 7.46
N ALA A 130 8.82 17.51 7.13
CA ALA A 130 7.66 17.62 8.01
C ALA A 130 6.38 17.26 7.24
N GLY A 131 5.60 16.34 7.79
CA GLY A 131 4.34 15.90 7.22
C GLY A 131 4.18 14.38 7.18
N LYS A 132 3.23 13.94 6.38
CA LYS A 132 2.90 12.52 6.20
C LYS A 132 3.91 11.86 5.26
N GLN A 133 4.70 10.92 5.78
CA GLN A 133 5.83 10.34 5.05
C GLN A 133 6.15 8.92 5.48
N VAL A 134 6.85 8.19 4.61
CA VAL A 134 7.50 6.92 4.91
C VAL A 134 8.97 7.18 5.21
N VAL A 135 9.49 6.56 6.27
CA VAL A 135 10.93 6.57 6.59
C VAL A 135 11.45 5.14 6.59
N SER A 136 12.45 4.90 5.76
CA SER A 136 13.19 3.63 5.69
C SER A 136 14.62 3.86 6.18
N TRP A 137 15.09 3.01 7.10
CA TRP A 137 16.41 3.11 7.73
C TRP A 137 17.48 2.26 7.01
N GLY A 138 17.29 1.92 5.77
CA GLY A 138 18.23 1.16 4.99
C GLY A 138 17.59 0.18 4.00
N GLU A 139 18.28 -0.90 3.67
CA GLU A 139 17.90 -1.83 2.59
C GLU A 139 17.52 -3.25 3.05
N SER A 140 17.56 -3.55 4.36
CA SER A 140 17.25 -4.88 4.92
C SER A 140 15.74 -5.14 4.91
N THR A 141 15.16 -5.41 3.77
CA THR A 141 13.72 -5.53 3.54
C THR A 141 13.11 -6.79 4.19
N PHE A 142 13.91 -7.82 4.46
CA PHE A 142 13.43 -9.12 4.91
C PHE A 142 13.40 -9.29 6.44
N ILE A 143 13.89 -8.33 7.20
CA ILE A 143 13.88 -8.39 8.66
C ILE A 143 12.62 -7.69 9.17
N GLN A 144 11.71 -8.47 9.76
CA GLN A 144 10.50 -7.94 10.37
C GLN A 144 10.87 -6.98 11.52
N ASN A 145 10.17 -5.83 11.60
CA ASN A 145 10.47 -4.75 12.54
C ASN A 145 11.88 -4.16 12.42
N GLY A 146 12.48 -4.26 11.24
CA GLY A 146 13.77 -3.67 10.91
C GLY A 146 13.66 -2.23 10.43
N ILE A 147 14.12 -2.00 9.20
CA ILE A 147 14.27 -0.65 8.61
C ILE A 147 12.96 0.12 8.39
N ASN A 148 11.82 -0.56 8.29
CA ASN A 148 10.49 0.03 8.05
C ASN A 148 9.57 -0.03 9.28
N SER A 149 10.12 -0.24 10.49
CA SER A 149 9.34 -0.44 11.71
C SER A 149 8.46 0.76 12.12
N ILE A 150 8.76 1.96 11.63
CA ILE A 150 8.01 3.19 11.95
C ILE A 150 6.66 3.21 11.21
N ASN A 151 6.61 2.71 9.97
CA ASN A 151 5.44 2.80 9.12
C ASN A 151 4.60 1.53 9.21
N PRO A 152 3.28 1.63 9.48
CA PRO A 152 2.37 0.51 9.41
C PRO A 152 2.32 -0.10 8.00
N ILE A 153 1.99 -1.38 7.92
CA ILE A 153 1.90 -2.13 6.66
C ILE A 153 0.43 -2.30 6.28
N ASP A 154 0.11 -1.96 5.03
CA ASP A 154 -1.16 -2.29 4.38
C ASP A 154 -1.05 -3.65 3.68
N VAL A 155 -1.43 -4.71 4.40
CA VAL A 155 -1.40 -6.09 3.86
C VAL A 155 -2.36 -6.26 2.69
N ALA A 156 -3.49 -5.53 2.67
CA ALA A 156 -4.45 -5.59 1.57
C ALA A 156 -3.82 -5.05 0.28
N ALA A 157 -3.04 -3.96 0.36
CA ALA A 157 -2.33 -3.42 -0.80
C ALA A 157 -1.34 -4.43 -1.38
N PHE A 158 -0.57 -5.14 -0.54
CA PHE A 158 0.40 -6.14 -1.00
C PHE A 158 -0.23 -7.38 -1.64
N ARG A 159 -1.48 -7.68 -1.34
CA ARG A 159 -2.21 -8.81 -1.94
C ARG A 159 -2.84 -8.49 -3.29
N ARG A 160 -2.88 -7.23 -3.68
CA ARG A 160 -3.42 -6.81 -4.98
C ARG A 160 -2.47 -7.19 -6.11
N PRO A 161 -2.98 -7.62 -7.28
CA PRO A 161 -2.14 -7.88 -8.45
C PRO A 161 -1.25 -6.68 -8.80
N GLY A 162 0.04 -6.93 -9.05
CA GLY A 162 1.02 -5.90 -9.39
C GLY A 162 1.31 -4.92 -8.25
N ALA A 163 1.24 -5.36 -6.99
CA ALA A 163 1.54 -4.52 -5.83
C ALA A 163 3.01 -4.12 -5.77
N GLU A 164 3.26 -2.88 -5.36
CA GLU A 164 4.59 -2.34 -5.12
C GLU A 164 4.79 -1.98 -3.64
N VAL A 165 6.05 -1.98 -3.19
CA VAL A 165 6.38 -1.66 -1.78
C VAL A 165 5.88 -0.28 -1.37
N LYS A 166 5.96 0.70 -2.26
CA LYS A 166 5.47 2.07 -2.01
C LYS A 166 3.95 2.15 -1.78
N GLU A 167 3.18 1.15 -2.20
CA GLU A 167 1.74 1.08 -1.98
C GLU A 167 1.37 0.46 -0.62
N GLY A 168 2.26 -0.35 -0.07
CA GLY A 168 2.00 -1.14 1.13
C GLY A 168 2.54 -0.53 2.42
N LEU A 169 3.42 0.45 2.36
CA LEU A 169 3.86 1.18 3.55
C LEU A 169 2.94 2.39 3.77
N ILE A 170 2.30 2.45 4.94
CA ILE A 170 1.38 3.54 5.28
C ILE A 170 2.17 4.72 5.83
N PRO A 171 2.20 5.87 5.13
CA PRO A 171 2.85 7.06 5.64
C PRO A 171 2.17 7.58 6.91
N VAL A 172 2.98 8.08 7.85
CA VAL A 172 2.51 8.70 9.10
C VAL A 172 3.06 10.12 9.23
N ASN A 173 2.36 10.97 9.97
CA ASN A 173 2.82 12.33 10.24
C ASN A 173 4.02 12.30 11.16
N MET A 174 5.13 12.88 10.71
CA MET A 174 6.35 12.97 11.51
C MET A 174 7.21 14.16 11.10
N LEU A 175 8.10 14.54 11.98
CA LEU A 175 9.24 15.40 11.72
C LEU A 175 10.48 14.51 11.60
N TYR A 176 11.17 14.61 10.49
CA TYR A 176 12.42 13.89 10.23
C TYR A 176 13.55 14.91 10.07
N LEU A 177 14.65 14.68 10.74
CA LEU A 177 15.88 15.50 10.65
C LEU A 177 17.06 14.57 10.35
N SER A 178 17.85 14.95 9.36
CA SER A 178 19.11 14.30 9.03
C SER A 178 20.22 15.36 8.98
N GLN A 179 21.37 15.07 9.55
CA GLN A 179 22.54 15.94 9.55
C GLN A 179 23.81 15.11 9.47
N SER A 180 24.64 15.36 8.48
CA SER A 180 25.99 14.79 8.43
C SER A 180 26.87 15.45 9.51
N LEU A 181 27.51 14.64 10.34
CA LEU A 181 28.38 15.13 11.42
C LEU A 181 29.85 15.15 11.01
N THR A 182 30.25 14.19 10.19
CA THR A 182 31.61 14.05 9.64
C THR A 182 31.55 13.72 8.16
N ASP A 183 32.71 13.66 7.48
CA ASP A 183 32.76 13.29 6.05
C ASP A 183 32.40 11.82 5.79
N ASN A 184 32.38 11.00 6.84
CA ASN A 184 32.13 9.55 6.78
C ASN A 184 30.91 9.10 7.61
N LEU A 185 30.17 10.03 8.20
CA LEU A 185 28.97 9.78 9.04
C LEU A 185 27.89 10.81 8.76
#